data_b5b9cac3639d417e257c991a059c2265
#
_entry.id   b5b9cac3639d417e257c991a059c2265
#
_cell.length_a   1.000
_cell.length_b   1.000
_cell.length_c   1.000
_cell.angle_alpha   90.00
_cell.angle_beta   90.00
_cell.angle_gamma   90.00
#
_symmetry.space_group_name_H-M   'P 1'
#
loop_
_entity.id
_entity.type
_entity.pdbx_description
1 polymer ?
#
loop_
_entity_poly.entity_id
_entity_poly.type
_entity_poly.pdbx_seq_one_letter_code
_entity_poly.pdbx_strand_id
1 'polypeptide(L)'
;MKGKLVALALLSAACSHRSQSASSEPTPDQQDAQTTVRVENQNFSDMDVFVLTSGTRVRLGMVSGMSSTVFTIPPDIVRISPQVRFELHPIGARRNPISETITVMPGDQVKLTIPPNAT
;
A
#
# COMPACT_ATOMS: atom_id res chain seq x y z
N MET A 1 38.18 23.37 -69.54
CA MET A 1 37.53 23.86 -68.36
C MET A 1 36.60 22.83 -67.81
N LYS A 2 37.04 22.08 -66.88
CA LYS A 2 36.20 21.02 -66.32
C LYS A 2 35.85 21.39 -64.92
N GLY A 3 34.64 21.91 -64.70
CA GLY A 3 34.07 22.09 -63.40
C GLY A 3 33.79 20.73 -62.81
N LYS A 4 34.54 20.35 -61.82
CA LYS A 4 34.21 19.19 -61.03
C LYS A 4 33.19 19.59 -60.01
N LEU A 5 31.98 19.20 -60.24
CA LEU A 5 30.95 19.25 -59.23
C LEU A 5 31.26 18.17 -58.18
N VAL A 6 31.77 18.64 -57.09
CA VAL A 6 31.86 17.82 -55.89
C VAL A 6 30.49 17.80 -55.28
N ALA A 7 29.79 16.72 -55.46
CA ALA A 7 28.57 16.49 -54.75
C ALA A 7 28.90 16.22 -53.27
N LEU A 8 28.70 17.24 -52.45
CA LEU A 8 28.80 17.09 -51.02
C LEU A 8 27.54 16.34 -50.56
N ALA A 9 27.69 15.06 -50.37
CA ALA A 9 26.64 14.27 -49.74
C ALA A 9 26.54 14.67 -48.26
N LEU A 10 25.56 15.48 -47.96
CA LEU A 10 25.16 15.76 -46.58
C LEU A 10 24.51 14.47 -46.05
N LEU A 11 25.31 13.73 -45.33
CA LEU A 11 24.77 12.71 -44.43
C LEU A 11 24.04 13.42 -43.28
N SER A 12 22.76 13.62 -43.47
CA SER A 12 21.89 13.94 -42.37
C SER A 12 21.78 12.70 -41.49
N ALA A 13 22.55 12.66 -40.43
CA ALA A 13 22.34 11.72 -39.36
C ALA A 13 20.98 12.07 -38.75
N ALA A 14 19.96 11.36 -39.18
CA ALA A 14 18.71 11.33 -38.50
C ALA A 14 18.94 10.65 -37.16
N CYS A 15 19.12 11.46 -36.12
CA CYS A 15 18.95 10.98 -34.77
C CYS A 15 17.50 10.57 -34.63
N SER A 16 17.26 9.30 -34.91
CA SER A 16 16.05 8.67 -34.48
C SER A 16 16.01 8.72 -32.97
N HIS A 17 15.41 9.76 -32.42
CA HIS A 17 14.87 9.66 -31.11
C HIS A 17 13.80 8.58 -31.18
N ARG A 18 14.24 7.37 -30.94
CA ARG A 18 13.34 6.29 -30.61
C ARG A 18 12.67 6.72 -29.30
N SER A 19 11.54 7.36 -29.43
CA SER A 19 10.61 7.44 -28.34
C SER A 19 10.35 5.98 -27.95
N GLN A 20 11.03 5.55 -26.90
CA GLN A 20 10.60 4.37 -26.21
C GLN A 20 9.22 4.74 -25.70
N SER A 21 8.22 4.37 -26.47
CA SER A 21 6.91 4.20 -25.91
C SER A 21 7.13 3.30 -24.73
N ALA A 22 7.00 3.87 -23.54
CA ALA A 22 6.91 3.08 -22.35
C ALA A 22 5.71 2.19 -22.59
N SER A 23 5.96 1.00 -23.12
CA SER A 23 4.99 -0.05 -23.07
C SER A 23 4.67 -0.18 -21.62
N SER A 24 3.41 0.05 -21.27
CA SER A 24 2.88 -0.20 -19.96
C SER A 24 2.89 -1.71 -19.77
N GLU A 25 4.07 -2.30 -19.74
CA GLU A 25 4.22 -3.57 -19.08
C GLU A 25 3.92 -3.28 -17.62
N PRO A 26 3.01 -4.02 -17.01
CA PRO A 26 2.81 -3.93 -15.58
C PRO A 26 4.17 -4.19 -14.96
N THR A 27 4.78 -3.12 -14.46
CA THR A 27 6.02 -3.21 -13.71
C THR A 27 5.80 -4.23 -12.61
N PRO A 28 6.74 -5.13 -12.34
CA PRO A 28 6.66 -6.07 -11.22
C PRO A 28 6.27 -5.40 -9.90
N ASP A 29 6.57 -4.12 -9.77
CA ASP A 29 6.22 -3.28 -8.64
C ASP A 29 4.72 -3.17 -8.35
N GLN A 30 3.85 -3.41 -9.33
CA GLN A 30 2.40 -3.40 -9.09
C GLN A 30 1.89 -4.71 -8.45
N GLN A 31 2.65 -5.78 -8.58
CA GLN A 31 2.32 -7.05 -7.92
C GLN A 31 2.78 -7.08 -6.47
N ASP A 32 3.73 -6.22 -6.11
CA ASP A 32 4.30 -6.11 -4.78
C ASP A 32 3.78 -4.88 -4.00
N ALA A 33 2.73 -4.21 -4.50
CA ALA A 33 2.10 -3.13 -3.77
C ALA A 33 1.65 -3.63 -2.39
N GLN A 34 2.22 -3.04 -1.33
CA GLN A 34 1.93 -3.44 0.03
C GLN A 34 0.47 -3.11 0.38
N THR A 35 -0.19 -4.07 0.98
CA THR A 35 -1.50 -3.86 1.57
C THR A 35 -1.32 -3.16 2.91
N THR A 36 -1.95 -2.02 3.07
CA THR A 36 -1.79 -1.21 4.28
C THR A 36 -3.11 -0.87 4.93
N VAL A 37 -3.06 -0.63 6.23
CA VAL A 37 -4.16 -0.05 7.00
C VAL A 37 -3.69 1.21 7.68
N ARG A 38 -4.39 2.30 7.44
CA ARG A 38 -4.21 3.55 8.18
C ARG A 38 -5.16 3.56 9.36
N VAL A 39 -4.62 3.56 10.55
CA VAL A 39 -5.38 3.62 11.79
C VAL A 39 -5.38 5.03 12.33
N GLU A 40 -6.56 5.63 12.41
CA GLU A 40 -6.77 6.93 13.06
C GLU A 40 -7.37 6.71 14.44
N ASN A 41 -6.57 6.92 15.46
CA ASN A 41 -7.00 6.77 16.84
C ASN A 41 -7.51 8.11 17.41
N GLN A 42 -8.80 8.25 17.55
CA GLN A 42 -9.45 9.40 18.16
C GLN A 42 -9.66 9.24 19.67
N ASN A 43 -9.27 8.10 20.22
CA ASN A 43 -9.28 7.83 21.64
C ASN A 43 -7.99 8.34 22.29
N PHE A 44 -8.03 8.65 23.57
CA PHE A 44 -6.85 9.10 24.32
C PHE A 44 -5.89 7.96 24.66
N SER A 45 -6.36 6.73 24.66
CA SER A 45 -5.56 5.57 25.02
C SER A 45 -4.71 5.10 23.84
N ASP A 46 -3.48 4.70 24.15
CA ASP A 46 -2.66 3.94 23.21
C ASP A 46 -3.28 2.56 23.00
N MET A 47 -3.23 2.05 21.78
CA MET A 47 -3.85 0.77 21.45
C MET A 47 -2.92 -0.10 20.62
N ASP A 48 -2.82 -1.36 20.97
CA ASP A 48 -2.28 -2.38 20.09
C ASP A 48 -3.31 -2.76 19.02
N VAL A 49 -2.84 -2.88 17.80
CA VAL A 49 -3.67 -3.21 16.64
C VAL A 49 -3.31 -4.59 16.13
N PHE A 50 -4.32 -5.43 15.99
CA PHE A 50 -4.18 -6.79 15.46
C PHE A 50 -5.06 -6.96 14.24
N VAL A 51 -4.62 -7.76 13.30
CA VAL A 51 -5.45 -8.24 12.21
C VAL A 51 -5.88 -9.67 12.49
N LEU A 52 -7.16 -9.92 12.32
CA LEU A 52 -7.78 -11.24 12.53
C LEU A 52 -8.25 -11.79 11.20
N THR A 53 -7.92 -13.03 10.95
CA THR A 53 -8.50 -13.85 9.88
C THR A 53 -9.08 -15.11 10.49
N SER A 54 -9.60 -15.98 9.64
CA SER A 54 -10.09 -17.31 10.05
C SER A 54 -9.00 -18.08 10.81
N GLY A 55 -9.01 -18.01 12.14
CA GLY A 55 -8.10 -18.75 13.01
C GLY A 55 -6.71 -18.16 13.24
N THR A 56 -6.41 -16.97 12.70
CA THR A 56 -5.12 -16.33 12.86
C THR A 56 -5.26 -14.91 13.42
N ARG A 57 -4.43 -14.57 14.39
CA ARG A 57 -4.33 -13.24 14.99
C ARG A 57 -2.89 -12.77 14.90
N VAL A 58 -2.67 -11.66 14.21
CA VAL A 58 -1.32 -11.09 14.01
C VAL A 58 -1.30 -9.64 14.50
N ARG A 59 -0.32 -9.33 15.35
CA ARG A 59 -0.09 -7.97 15.82
C ARG A 59 0.54 -7.13 14.71
N LEU A 60 -0.08 -6.00 14.39
CA LEU A 60 0.47 -5.03 13.43
C LEU A 60 1.39 -4.02 14.10
N GLY A 61 1.03 -3.54 15.26
CA GLY A 61 1.79 -2.56 16.02
C GLY A 61 0.91 -1.78 17.00
N MET A 62 1.45 -0.68 17.50
CA MET A 62 0.74 0.21 18.42
C MET A 62 0.46 1.56 17.75
N VAL A 63 -0.74 2.08 17.96
CA VAL A 63 -1.12 3.45 17.63
C VAL A 63 -1.31 4.25 18.90
N SER A 64 -0.64 5.39 19.01
CA SER A 64 -0.75 6.27 20.17
C SER A 64 -2.11 6.97 20.21
N GLY A 65 -2.52 7.36 21.40
CA GLY A 65 -3.75 8.13 21.58
C GLY A 65 -3.73 9.42 20.77
N MET A 66 -4.86 9.78 20.18
CA MET A 66 -5.06 10.99 19.37
C MET A 66 -4.09 11.11 18.18
N SER A 67 -3.63 9.99 17.64
CA SER A 67 -2.71 9.96 16.50
C SER A 67 -3.12 8.96 15.44
N SER A 68 -2.40 8.99 14.31
CA SER A 68 -2.61 8.08 13.19
C SER A 68 -1.31 7.35 12.87
N THR A 69 -1.43 6.10 12.50
CA THR A 69 -0.29 5.26 12.07
C THR A 69 -0.71 4.39 10.90
N VAL A 70 0.19 4.19 9.96
CA VAL A 70 0.02 3.26 8.84
C VAL A 70 0.75 1.97 9.15
N PHE A 71 0.04 0.85 9.08
CA PHE A 71 0.61 -0.47 9.25
C PHE A 71 0.56 -1.25 7.93
N THR A 72 1.55 -2.09 7.71
CA THR A 72 1.54 -3.05 6.61
C THR A 72 0.85 -4.33 7.06
N ILE A 73 -0.14 -4.78 6.30
CA ILE A 73 -0.79 -6.08 6.53
C ILE A 73 0.08 -7.14 5.86
N PRO A 74 0.52 -8.19 6.58
CA PRO A 74 1.33 -9.23 5.99
C PRO A 74 0.68 -9.85 4.76
N PRO A 75 1.42 -10.04 3.65
CA PRO A 75 0.86 -10.55 2.39
C PRO A 75 0.19 -11.91 2.53
N ASP A 76 0.72 -12.75 3.38
CA ASP A 76 0.19 -14.10 3.62
C ASP A 76 -1.22 -14.07 4.19
N ILE A 77 -1.52 -13.07 5.02
CA ILE A 77 -2.86 -12.88 5.60
C ILE A 77 -3.88 -12.63 4.49
N VAL A 78 -3.58 -11.71 3.58
CA VAL A 78 -4.50 -11.33 2.51
C VAL A 78 -4.67 -12.43 1.47
N ARG A 79 -3.62 -13.23 1.22
CA ARG A 79 -3.68 -14.37 0.30
C ARG A 79 -4.54 -15.51 0.84
N ILE A 80 -4.46 -15.78 2.14
CA ILE A 80 -5.19 -16.89 2.76
C ILE A 80 -6.67 -16.56 2.90
N SER A 81 -6.97 -15.32 3.28
CA SER A 81 -8.34 -14.87 3.43
C SER A 81 -8.44 -13.39 3.10
N PRO A 82 -9.24 -13.02 2.08
CA PRO A 82 -9.49 -11.62 1.79
C PRO A 82 -10.36 -10.94 2.83
N GLN A 83 -11.01 -11.70 3.69
CA GLN A 83 -11.87 -11.17 4.76
C GLN A 83 -11.09 -11.07 6.06
N VAL A 84 -10.88 -9.85 6.53
CA VAL A 84 -10.15 -9.55 7.75
C VAL A 84 -11.01 -8.72 8.70
N ARG A 85 -10.68 -8.80 9.98
CA ARG A 85 -11.17 -7.91 11.04
C ARG A 85 -9.97 -7.33 11.76
N PHE A 86 -10.15 -6.18 12.37
CA PHE A 86 -9.14 -5.58 13.22
C PHE A 86 -9.60 -5.64 14.67
N GLU A 87 -8.71 -6.09 15.52
CA GLU A 87 -8.91 -6.06 16.97
C GLU A 87 -8.02 -4.97 17.56
N LEU A 88 -8.59 -4.19 18.43
CA LEU A 88 -7.91 -3.13 19.17
C LEU A 88 -7.76 -3.55 20.60
N HIS A 89 -6.57 -3.40 21.15
CA HIS A 89 -6.30 -3.66 22.55
C HIS A 89 -5.87 -2.37 23.24
N PRO A 90 -6.81 -1.62 23.83
CA PRO A 90 -6.48 -0.43 24.59
C PRO A 90 -5.63 -0.80 25.81
N ILE A 91 -4.56 -0.06 26.05
CA ILE A 91 -3.69 -0.32 27.18
C ILE A 91 -4.48 -0.05 28.49
N GLY A 92 -4.53 -1.07 29.35
CA GLY A 92 -5.25 -1.00 30.62
C GLY A 92 -6.76 -1.26 30.55
N ALA A 93 -7.32 -1.49 29.37
CA ALA A 93 -8.72 -1.83 29.24
C ALA A 93 -8.98 -3.35 29.32
N ARG A 94 -10.19 -3.69 29.71
CA ARG A 94 -10.62 -5.09 29.84
C ARG A 94 -11.30 -5.64 28.58
N ARG A 95 -11.63 -4.78 27.63
CA ARG A 95 -12.34 -5.14 26.40
C ARG A 95 -11.49 -4.81 25.21
N ASN A 96 -11.58 -5.66 24.21
CA ASN A 96 -10.91 -5.51 22.93
C ASN A 96 -11.97 -5.28 21.86
N PRO A 97 -12.20 -4.03 21.43
CA PRO A 97 -13.10 -3.76 20.33
C PRO A 97 -12.63 -4.47 19.06
N ILE A 98 -13.56 -5.04 18.32
CA ILE A 98 -13.30 -5.70 17.05
C ILE A 98 -14.08 -4.97 15.96
N SER A 99 -13.44 -4.68 14.84
CA SER A 99 -14.07 -4.07 13.69
C SER A 99 -15.06 -5.04 13.01
N GLU A 100 -15.85 -4.48 12.13
CA GLU A 100 -16.61 -5.29 11.16
C GLU A 100 -15.66 -6.05 10.24
N THR A 101 -16.18 -7.09 9.58
CA THR A 101 -15.42 -7.80 8.56
C THR A 101 -15.27 -6.93 7.32
N ILE A 102 -14.04 -6.77 6.87
CA ILE A 102 -13.67 -5.96 5.71
C ILE A 102 -13.06 -6.89 4.66
N THR A 103 -13.45 -6.72 3.41
CA THR A 103 -12.78 -7.39 2.30
C THR A 103 -11.59 -6.58 1.86
N VAL A 104 -10.41 -7.19 1.87
CA VAL A 104 -9.14 -6.55 1.51
C VAL A 104 -8.47 -7.32 0.40
N MET A 105 -8.12 -6.63 -0.67
CA MET A 105 -7.37 -7.18 -1.79
C MET A 105 -5.89 -6.82 -1.67
N PRO A 106 -4.97 -7.62 -2.24
CA PRO A 106 -3.56 -7.25 -2.28
C PRO A 106 -3.36 -5.87 -2.91
N GLY A 107 -2.59 -5.01 -2.23
CA GLY A 107 -2.32 -3.64 -2.66
C GLY A 107 -3.34 -2.60 -2.18
N ASP A 108 -4.40 -3.00 -1.49
CA ASP A 108 -5.40 -2.07 -0.97
C ASP A 108 -4.84 -1.21 0.17
N GLN A 109 -5.39 -0.02 0.28
CA GLN A 109 -5.20 0.86 1.42
C GLN A 109 -6.51 0.97 2.20
N VAL A 110 -6.53 0.38 3.38
CA VAL A 110 -7.69 0.38 4.27
C VAL A 110 -7.57 1.52 5.27
N LYS A 111 -8.67 2.16 5.60
CA LYS A 111 -8.74 3.14 6.68
C LYS A 111 -9.57 2.59 7.82
N LEU A 112 -9.00 2.61 9.02
CA LEU A 112 -9.67 2.24 10.26
C LEU A 112 -9.71 3.46 11.19
N THR A 113 -10.92 3.89 11.57
CA THR A 113 -11.10 4.98 12.52
C THR A 113 -11.55 4.41 13.87
N ILE A 114 -10.81 4.75 14.92
CA ILE A 114 -11.14 4.38 16.30
C ILE A 114 -11.84 5.56 16.94
N PRO A 115 -13.13 5.45 17.29
CA PRO A 115 -13.86 6.55 17.88
C PRO A 115 -13.40 6.85 19.33
N PRO A 116 -13.67 8.06 19.85
CA PRO A 116 -13.26 8.46 21.20
C PRO A 116 -13.77 7.56 22.32
N ASN A 117 -14.88 6.89 22.10
CA ASN A 117 -15.57 6.04 23.08
C ASN A 117 -15.34 4.55 22.87
N ALA A 118 -14.37 4.16 22.02
CA ALA A 118 -14.02 2.76 21.83
C ALA A 118 -13.27 2.24 23.06
N THR A 119 -13.95 1.54 23.96
CA THR A 119 -13.40 0.91 25.18
C THR A 119 -14.06 -0.45 25.45
#